data_1905cf2a35577f2034de19ee3a45b3ef
#
_entry.id   1905cf2a35577f2034de19ee3a45b3ef
#
_cell.length_a   1.000
_cell.length_b   1.000
_cell.length_c   1.000
_cell.angle_alpha   90.00
_cell.angle_beta   90.00
_cell.angle_gamma   90.00
#
_symmetry.space_group_name_H-M   'P 1'
#
loop_
_entity.id
_entity.type
_entity.pdbx_description
1 polymer ?
#
loop_
_entity_poly.entity_id
_entity_poly.type
_entity_poly.pdbx_seq_one_letter_code
_entity_poly.pdbx_strand_id
1 'polypeptide(L)'
;MHKLISSLVLAATVLVAGCQLGPAQPRATSAPRPTATPRARAEPTPLIPAPIVELVRDGRVDSPSPAVHVFLWGNPDTTDRDLKLAKDAGFTWVKQRFEWRNIEKTKKNAFEWSESDRIVAAINKAGLGIIARLDNQPDWARRDKIFPAVGPPDKMEDWKDFVQQIAERYKGKVQAYEIWNEPNLAREWGNAKPDPKAYVEMLRISYQEIKKIDKDVLVISAGLSPTTEQTDRAVSDLIFLKDMYANGARGYFDMLGAHAPGYKTAPETDPADVARTPDLNNNDPSPENLRRAYAFRHAEDVRRLMEDNADQGKQMAIMEMGWTSDPRPNSPYRWHSVTEDLKGDYLVRAIQYAKQNWSPWIGLMTIIYVADANWSASDEQYYWAITNPDGTARPAFNTLKARPR
;
A
#
# COMPACT_ATOMS: atom_id res chain seq x y z
N MET A 1 -44.25 -32.89 12.33
CA MET A 1 -43.70 -32.63 13.68
C MET A 1 -42.95 -31.33 13.65
N HIS A 2 -43.53 -30.28 14.20
CA HIS A 2 -43.01 -28.92 14.29
C HIS A 2 -41.90 -28.85 15.34
N LYS A 3 -40.80 -28.17 15.06
CA LYS A 3 -39.94 -27.54 16.08
C LYS A 3 -39.64 -26.09 15.72
N LEU A 4 -40.14 -25.24 16.59
CA LEU A 4 -39.94 -23.78 16.64
C LEU A 4 -38.47 -23.44 16.87
N ILE A 5 -38.01 -22.39 16.19
CA ILE A 5 -36.76 -21.68 16.48
C ILE A 5 -37.17 -20.38 17.17
N SER A 6 -36.77 -20.26 18.43
CA SER A 6 -36.98 -19.06 19.25
C SER A 6 -35.93 -17.98 18.93
N SER A 7 -36.40 -16.82 18.54
CA SER A 7 -35.60 -15.60 18.37
C SER A 7 -35.38 -14.94 19.75
N LEU A 8 -34.12 -14.72 20.11
CA LEU A 8 -33.77 -13.92 21.29
C LEU A 8 -33.52 -12.45 20.84
N VAL A 9 -34.45 -11.60 21.28
CA VAL A 9 -34.33 -10.13 21.14
C VAL A 9 -33.60 -9.62 22.38
N LEU A 10 -32.46 -9.01 22.20
CA LEU A 10 -31.70 -8.32 23.27
C LEU A 10 -32.10 -6.85 23.27
N ALA A 11 -32.83 -6.42 24.29
CA ALA A 11 -33.21 -5.03 24.51
C ALA A 11 -32.06 -4.25 25.14
N ALA A 12 -31.59 -3.19 24.47
CA ALA A 12 -30.65 -2.24 25.03
C ALA A 12 -31.39 -1.16 25.82
N THR A 13 -31.13 -1.09 27.10
CA THR A 13 -31.68 -0.05 28.02
C THR A 13 -30.83 1.22 27.90
N VAL A 14 -31.45 2.29 27.43
CA VAL A 14 -30.85 3.64 27.42
C VAL A 14 -31.08 4.28 28.78
N LEU A 15 -30.01 4.58 29.51
CA LEU A 15 -30.03 5.42 30.71
C LEU A 15 -29.98 6.90 30.30
N VAL A 16 -31.06 7.61 30.53
CA VAL A 16 -31.12 9.06 30.40
C VAL A 16 -30.69 9.69 31.74
N ALA A 17 -29.52 10.36 31.75
CA ALA A 17 -29.09 11.16 32.87
C ALA A 17 -29.68 12.59 32.76
N GLY A 18 -30.59 12.93 33.67
CA GLY A 18 -31.20 14.25 33.74
C GLY A 18 -30.22 15.29 34.31
N CYS A 19 -30.02 16.38 33.60
CA CYS A 19 -29.33 17.56 34.10
C CYS A 19 -30.29 18.43 34.94
N GLN A 20 -30.00 18.57 36.23
CA GLN A 20 -30.65 19.57 37.09
C GLN A 20 -30.02 20.95 36.87
N LEU A 21 -30.86 21.93 36.55
CA LEU A 21 -30.48 23.34 36.44
C LEU A 21 -30.39 23.98 37.86
N GLY A 22 -29.20 24.40 38.25
CA GLY A 22 -28.98 25.24 39.43
C GLY A 22 -29.21 26.75 39.13
N PRO A 23 -29.47 27.58 40.15
CA PRO A 23 -29.91 28.98 39.96
C PRO A 23 -28.79 29.89 39.47
N ALA A 24 -29.15 30.83 38.58
CA ALA A 24 -28.28 31.81 37.96
C ALA A 24 -27.65 32.77 38.94
N GLN A 25 -26.32 32.93 38.89
CA GLN A 25 -25.60 34.02 39.58
C GLN A 25 -25.51 35.30 38.71
N PRO A 26 -25.43 36.48 39.30
CA PRO A 26 -25.46 37.74 38.55
C PRO A 26 -24.14 38.00 37.83
N ARG A 27 -24.28 38.52 36.62
CA ARG A 27 -23.24 38.81 35.63
C ARG A 27 -22.36 39.96 36.10
N ALA A 28 -21.06 39.70 36.31
CA ALA A 28 -20.07 40.75 36.53
C ALA A 28 -19.74 41.46 35.20
N THR A 29 -19.74 42.78 35.22
CA THR A 29 -19.38 43.66 34.10
C THR A 29 -17.88 43.53 33.82
N SER A 30 -17.53 43.07 32.61
CA SER A 30 -16.14 42.93 32.17
C SER A 30 -15.52 44.27 31.79
N ALA A 31 -14.33 44.54 32.32
CA ALA A 31 -13.47 45.65 31.91
C ALA A 31 -12.99 45.48 30.45
N PRO A 32 -12.67 46.57 29.72
CA PRO A 32 -12.27 46.48 28.33
C PRO A 32 -10.92 45.76 28.19
N ARG A 33 -10.89 44.78 27.28
CA ARG A 33 -9.73 43.94 26.95
C ARG A 33 -8.71 44.79 26.17
N PRO A 34 -7.40 44.76 26.49
CA PRO A 34 -6.39 45.42 25.68
C PRO A 34 -6.36 44.83 24.28
N THR A 35 -6.34 45.68 23.25
CA THR A 35 -6.16 45.31 21.85
C THR A 35 -4.78 44.66 21.66
N ALA A 36 -4.76 43.39 21.28
CA ALA A 36 -3.54 42.69 20.94
C ALA A 36 -2.94 43.27 19.65
N THR A 37 -1.71 43.73 19.72
CA THR A 37 -0.88 44.12 18.58
C THR A 37 -0.74 42.89 17.65
N PRO A 38 -0.87 43.04 16.32
CA PRO A 38 -0.69 41.93 15.41
C PRO A 38 0.75 41.37 15.52
N ARG A 39 0.84 40.14 15.97
CA ARG A 39 2.14 39.41 15.98
C ARG A 39 2.57 39.22 14.54
N ALA A 40 3.72 39.76 14.16
CA ALA A 40 4.31 39.57 12.85
C ALA A 40 4.34 38.07 12.53
N ARG A 41 3.80 37.74 11.36
CA ARG A 41 3.81 36.36 10.83
C ARG A 41 5.29 36.02 10.60
N ALA A 42 5.83 35.06 11.36
CA ALA A 42 7.18 34.55 11.12
C ALA A 42 7.24 34.01 9.68
N GLU A 43 8.14 34.55 8.87
CA GLU A 43 8.43 33.97 7.57
C GLU A 43 8.89 32.53 7.75
N PRO A 44 8.44 31.60 6.91
CA PRO A 44 8.89 30.22 6.99
C PRO A 44 10.40 30.20 6.74
N THR A 45 11.15 29.70 7.71
CA THR A 45 12.59 29.43 7.55
C THR A 45 12.79 28.62 6.27
N PRO A 46 13.68 29.00 5.35
CA PRO A 46 13.97 28.22 4.17
C PRO A 46 14.42 26.82 4.61
N LEU A 47 13.64 25.79 4.30
CA LEU A 47 14.07 24.41 4.46
C LEU A 47 15.27 24.20 3.54
N ILE A 48 16.45 23.99 4.12
CA ILE A 48 17.61 23.48 3.38
C ILE A 48 17.18 22.15 2.78
N PRO A 49 17.17 22.01 1.44
CA PRO A 49 16.84 20.73 0.84
C PRO A 49 17.83 19.69 1.37
N ALA A 50 17.33 18.62 1.99
CA ALA A 50 18.14 17.44 2.23
C ALA A 50 18.71 16.99 0.87
N PRO A 51 19.98 16.50 0.80
CA PRO A 51 20.54 16.03 -0.46
C PRO A 51 19.57 14.98 -1.03
N ILE A 52 19.02 15.27 -2.22
CA ILE A 52 18.19 14.33 -2.96
C ILE A 52 19.13 13.17 -3.30
N VAL A 53 18.91 12.03 -2.65
CA VAL A 53 19.59 10.79 -3.07
C VAL A 53 19.06 10.52 -4.47
N GLU A 54 19.95 10.49 -5.46
CA GLU A 54 19.58 10.22 -6.86
C GLU A 54 19.21 8.72 -6.99
N LEU A 55 17.98 8.39 -6.58
CA LEU A 55 17.45 7.02 -6.56
C LEU A 55 16.84 6.60 -7.90
N VAL A 56 16.54 7.57 -8.76
CA VAL A 56 15.97 7.37 -10.08
C VAL A 56 16.90 7.96 -11.13
N ARG A 57 17.30 7.16 -12.12
CA ARG A 57 18.14 7.58 -13.24
C ARG A 57 17.52 7.11 -14.54
N ASP A 58 17.28 8.03 -15.47
CA ASP A 58 16.68 7.72 -16.78
C ASP A 58 15.38 6.89 -16.66
N GLY A 59 14.52 7.22 -15.67
CA GLY A 59 13.27 6.52 -15.42
C GLY A 59 13.42 5.10 -14.83
N ARG A 60 14.58 4.77 -14.27
CA ARG A 60 14.92 3.46 -13.70
C ARG A 60 15.47 3.61 -12.28
N VAL A 61 15.36 2.54 -11.51
CA VAL A 61 16.00 2.40 -10.20
C VAL A 61 17.06 1.29 -10.25
N ASP A 62 17.94 1.24 -9.25
CA ASP A 62 18.87 0.12 -9.08
C ASP A 62 18.12 -1.21 -9.00
N SER A 63 18.74 -2.30 -9.44
CA SER A 63 18.06 -3.58 -9.61
C SER A 63 18.74 -4.72 -8.82
N PRO A 64 18.07 -5.28 -7.80
CA PRO A 64 16.84 -4.78 -7.17
C PRO A 64 17.11 -3.64 -6.18
N SER A 65 16.13 -2.72 -6.02
CA SER A 65 16.10 -1.72 -4.95
C SER A 65 15.19 -2.17 -3.82
N PRO A 66 15.75 -2.51 -2.64
CA PRO A 66 14.93 -2.95 -1.50
C PRO A 66 14.10 -1.79 -0.92
N ALA A 67 12.82 -2.06 -0.72
CA ALA A 67 11.86 -1.16 -0.10
C ALA A 67 11.12 -1.85 1.05
N VAL A 68 10.50 -1.07 1.93
CA VAL A 68 9.62 -1.59 2.97
C VAL A 68 8.38 -0.71 3.14
N HIS A 69 7.23 -1.33 3.37
CA HIS A 69 6.00 -0.61 3.63
C HIS A 69 5.96 -0.19 5.11
N VAL A 70 5.69 1.11 5.35
CA VAL A 70 5.61 1.74 6.68
C VAL A 70 4.24 2.40 6.88
N PHE A 71 3.87 2.65 8.14
CA PHE A 71 2.57 3.22 8.53
C PHE A 71 2.79 4.48 9.38
N LEU A 72 3.08 5.60 8.72
CA LEU A 72 3.45 6.85 9.39
C LEU A 72 2.24 7.76 9.62
N TRP A 73 1.13 7.53 8.91
CA TRP A 73 -0.08 8.33 9.03
C TRP A 73 -0.75 8.13 10.40
N GLY A 74 -0.97 9.23 11.12
CA GLY A 74 -1.51 9.19 12.49
C GLY A 74 -0.53 8.72 13.56
N ASN A 75 0.74 8.44 13.20
CA ASN A 75 1.77 7.92 14.08
C ASN A 75 2.99 8.86 14.21
N PRO A 76 2.81 10.14 14.63
CA PRO A 76 3.92 11.10 14.70
C PRO A 76 5.02 10.65 15.68
N ASP A 77 4.66 10.04 16.81
CA ASP A 77 5.60 9.65 17.86
C ASP A 77 6.49 8.47 17.48
N THR A 78 6.07 7.62 16.54
CA THR A 78 6.84 6.45 16.08
C THR A 78 7.52 6.66 14.74
N THR A 79 7.23 7.75 14.04
CA THR A 79 7.73 8.03 12.68
C THR A 79 9.25 7.92 12.59
N ASP A 80 10.01 8.62 13.46
CA ASP A 80 11.47 8.61 13.42
C ASP A 80 12.05 7.22 13.74
N ARG A 81 11.40 6.48 14.64
CA ARG A 81 11.72 5.10 14.99
C ARG A 81 11.60 4.20 13.77
N ASP A 82 10.46 4.25 13.07
CA ASP A 82 10.14 3.34 11.97
C ASP A 82 11.00 3.62 10.74
N LEU A 83 11.28 4.89 10.45
CA LEU A 83 12.24 5.27 9.41
C LEU A 83 13.67 4.83 9.75
N LYS A 84 14.07 4.92 11.03
CA LYS A 84 15.36 4.38 11.47
C LYS A 84 15.43 2.86 11.30
N LEU A 85 14.37 2.12 11.65
CA LEU A 85 14.30 0.68 11.45
C LEU A 85 14.43 0.32 9.96
N ALA A 86 13.75 1.04 9.07
CA ALA A 86 13.89 0.84 7.64
C ALA A 86 15.36 1.00 7.18
N LYS A 87 16.04 2.07 7.60
CA LYS A 87 17.46 2.30 7.28
C LYS A 87 18.38 1.23 7.88
N ASP A 88 18.19 0.87 9.14
CA ASP A 88 18.99 -0.12 9.84
C ASP A 88 18.93 -1.49 9.15
N ALA A 89 17.74 -1.87 8.64
CA ALA A 89 17.55 -3.06 7.83
C ALA A 89 18.07 -2.93 6.38
N GLY A 90 18.64 -1.77 5.99
CA GLY A 90 19.27 -1.54 4.69
C GLY A 90 18.30 -1.28 3.55
N PHE A 91 17.10 -0.78 3.86
CA PHE A 91 16.18 -0.27 2.84
C PHE A 91 16.59 1.11 2.39
N THR A 92 16.43 1.38 1.10
CA THR A 92 16.66 2.70 0.48
C THR A 92 15.37 3.41 0.12
N TRP A 93 14.24 2.69 0.14
CA TRP A 93 12.91 3.18 -0.15
C TRP A 93 11.93 2.79 0.93
N VAL A 94 10.91 3.63 1.12
CA VAL A 94 9.72 3.30 1.90
C VAL A 94 8.47 3.50 1.07
N LYS A 95 7.52 2.56 1.19
CA LYS A 95 6.17 2.69 0.66
C LYS A 95 5.27 3.22 1.78
N GLN A 96 4.52 4.28 1.50
CA GLN A 96 3.56 4.89 2.42
C GLN A 96 2.25 5.17 1.69
N ARG A 97 1.13 4.86 2.33
CA ARG A 97 -0.20 5.18 1.80
C ARG A 97 -0.51 6.66 1.99
N PHE A 98 -0.95 7.30 0.92
CA PHE A 98 -1.50 8.65 0.90
C PHE A 98 -2.96 8.54 0.48
N GLU A 99 -3.80 8.10 1.42
CA GLU A 99 -5.21 7.87 1.16
C GLU A 99 -5.93 9.18 0.83
N TRP A 100 -6.59 9.23 -0.33
CA TRP A 100 -7.34 10.40 -0.75
C TRP A 100 -8.36 10.85 0.30
N ARG A 101 -9.07 9.88 0.92
CA ARG A 101 -10.05 10.15 2.00
C ARG A 101 -9.48 10.87 3.22
N ASN A 102 -8.18 10.80 3.45
CA ASN A 102 -7.52 11.45 4.58
C ASN A 102 -7.02 12.85 4.23
N ILE A 103 -6.78 13.12 2.95
CA ILE A 103 -6.25 14.39 2.44
C ILE A 103 -7.37 15.34 2.02
N GLU A 104 -8.44 14.84 1.38
CA GLU A 104 -9.59 15.62 0.92
C GLU A 104 -10.89 15.07 1.53
N LYS A 105 -10.92 15.01 2.85
CA LYS A 105 -11.85 14.23 3.65
C LYS A 105 -13.31 14.70 3.54
N THR A 106 -13.54 16.01 3.68
CA THR A 106 -14.89 16.53 3.99
C THR A 106 -15.70 16.86 2.76
N LYS A 107 -15.08 17.42 1.72
CA LYS A 107 -15.70 17.82 0.46
C LYS A 107 -14.62 18.14 -0.57
N LYS A 108 -15.00 18.18 -1.83
CA LYS A 108 -14.12 18.57 -2.94
C LYS A 108 -13.43 19.91 -2.68
N ASN A 109 -12.13 19.97 -2.97
CA ASN A 109 -11.23 21.12 -2.80
C ASN A 109 -10.98 21.55 -1.32
N ALA A 110 -11.33 20.71 -0.36
CA ALA A 110 -11.02 20.93 1.05
C ALA A 110 -9.84 20.03 1.49
N PHE A 111 -8.63 20.39 1.05
CA PHE A 111 -7.41 19.61 1.30
C PHE A 111 -6.81 19.91 2.70
N GLU A 112 -6.44 18.86 3.40
CA GLU A 112 -5.75 18.89 4.70
C GLU A 112 -4.36 18.25 4.53
N TRP A 113 -3.34 19.08 4.33
CA TRP A 113 -2.00 18.63 3.97
C TRP A 113 -1.04 18.42 5.15
N SER A 114 -1.40 18.84 6.36
CA SER A 114 -0.49 18.90 7.52
C SER A 114 0.18 17.55 7.78
N GLU A 115 -0.57 16.47 7.74
CA GLU A 115 -0.07 15.13 8.04
C GLU A 115 0.76 14.56 6.88
N SER A 116 0.31 14.72 5.65
CA SER A 116 1.10 14.31 4.47
C SER A 116 2.39 15.11 4.33
N ASP A 117 2.37 16.43 4.65
CA ASP A 117 3.59 17.26 4.67
C ASP A 117 4.59 16.77 5.72
N ARG A 118 4.12 16.46 6.92
CA ARG A 118 4.93 15.89 8.00
C ARG A 118 5.63 14.61 7.56
N ILE A 119 4.85 13.70 6.95
CA ILE A 119 5.34 12.39 6.48
C ILE A 119 6.40 12.57 5.40
N VAL A 120 6.12 13.34 4.35
CA VAL A 120 7.06 13.60 3.26
C VAL A 120 8.34 14.24 3.78
N ALA A 121 8.23 15.23 4.68
CA ALA A 121 9.39 15.87 5.28
C ALA A 121 10.22 14.90 6.13
N ALA A 122 9.59 14.02 6.92
CA ALA A 122 10.29 13.04 7.75
C ALA A 122 11.05 12.00 6.91
N ILE A 123 10.42 11.46 5.87
CA ILE A 123 11.06 10.47 4.98
C ILE A 123 12.24 11.10 4.24
N ASN A 124 12.05 12.30 3.68
CA ASN A 124 13.14 13.02 3.01
C ASN A 124 14.30 13.35 3.97
N LYS A 125 14.00 13.79 5.20
CA LYS A 125 15.01 14.02 6.24
C LYS A 125 15.78 12.74 6.58
N ALA A 126 15.12 11.58 6.55
CA ALA A 126 15.76 10.29 6.75
C ALA A 126 16.64 9.86 5.57
N GLY A 127 16.57 10.54 4.40
CA GLY A 127 17.31 10.20 3.19
C GLY A 127 16.82 8.92 2.52
N LEU A 128 15.49 8.65 2.59
CA LEU A 128 14.84 7.51 1.96
C LEU A 128 14.00 7.97 0.76
N GLY A 129 13.90 7.12 -0.26
CA GLY A 129 12.97 7.31 -1.36
C GLY A 129 11.54 7.05 -0.94
N ILE A 130 10.61 7.80 -1.54
CA ILE A 130 9.18 7.70 -1.24
C ILE A 130 8.46 7.02 -2.40
N ILE A 131 7.78 5.91 -2.11
CA ILE A 131 6.73 5.35 -2.94
C ILE A 131 5.41 5.76 -2.29
N ALA A 132 4.74 6.75 -2.87
CA ALA A 132 3.45 7.23 -2.38
C ALA A 132 2.32 6.44 -3.06
N ARG A 133 1.63 5.55 -2.33
CA ARG A 133 0.44 4.87 -2.85
C ARG A 133 -0.76 5.78 -2.73
N LEU A 134 -1.40 6.07 -3.86
CA LEU A 134 -2.62 6.87 -3.97
C LEU A 134 -3.81 5.93 -4.11
N ASP A 135 -4.68 5.91 -3.11
CA ASP A 135 -5.87 5.05 -3.08
C ASP A 135 -6.99 5.63 -2.20
N ASN A 136 -8.03 4.86 -1.97
CA ASN A 136 -9.07 5.08 -0.96
C ASN A 136 -9.80 6.42 -1.10
N GLN A 137 -10.83 6.43 -1.93
CA GLN A 137 -11.71 7.58 -2.16
C GLN A 137 -12.40 8.09 -0.87
N PRO A 138 -12.65 9.40 -0.75
CA PRO A 138 -13.50 9.95 0.30
C PRO A 138 -14.99 9.67 0.04
N ASP A 139 -15.81 9.71 1.10
CA ASP A 139 -17.25 9.43 1.03
C ASP A 139 -18.00 10.33 0.06
N TRP A 140 -17.59 11.60 -0.06
CA TRP A 140 -18.24 12.55 -0.96
C TRP A 140 -18.00 12.24 -2.45
N ALA A 141 -16.94 11.49 -2.79
CA ALA A 141 -16.61 11.10 -4.16
C ALA A 141 -17.42 9.90 -4.66
N ARG A 142 -18.17 9.23 -3.78
CA ARG A 142 -19.05 8.09 -4.12
C ARG A 142 -20.41 8.24 -3.43
N ARG A 143 -21.47 8.07 -4.20
CA ARG A 143 -22.85 8.15 -3.69
C ARG A 143 -23.25 6.99 -2.79
N ASP A 144 -22.71 5.82 -3.03
CA ASP A 144 -23.02 4.60 -2.28
C ASP A 144 -22.32 4.52 -0.90
N LYS A 145 -21.38 5.43 -0.62
CA LYS A 145 -20.69 5.56 0.68
C LYS A 145 -20.27 4.22 1.26
N ILE A 146 -19.62 3.40 0.47
CA ILE A 146 -19.28 2.01 0.78
C ILE A 146 -18.21 1.81 1.87
N PHE A 147 -17.85 2.87 2.63
CA PHE A 147 -16.87 2.72 3.71
C PHE A 147 -17.25 1.55 4.66
N PRO A 148 -16.30 0.73 5.09
CA PRO A 148 -14.84 0.82 4.89
C PRO A 148 -14.33 0.31 3.53
N ALA A 149 -15.18 -0.16 2.64
CA ALA A 149 -14.77 -0.59 1.31
C ALA A 149 -14.17 0.56 0.49
N VAL A 150 -13.34 0.23 -0.47
CA VAL A 150 -12.67 1.17 -1.36
C VAL A 150 -13.06 0.91 -2.80
N GLY A 151 -13.06 1.95 -3.62
CA GLY A 151 -13.42 1.82 -5.03
C GLY A 151 -13.18 3.11 -5.81
N PRO A 152 -13.25 3.06 -7.13
CA PRO A 152 -13.12 4.26 -7.94
C PRO A 152 -14.22 5.27 -7.60
N PRO A 153 -13.98 6.58 -7.77
CA PRO A 153 -15.00 7.60 -7.57
C PRO A 153 -16.10 7.50 -8.65
N ASP A 154 -17.26 8.09 -8.37
CA ASP A 154 -18.35 8.21 -9.37
C ASP A 154 -17.92 9.05 -10.59
N LYS A 155 -16.98 9.99 -10.38
CA LYS A 155 -16.47 10.90 -11.44
C LYS A 155 -14.94 10.85 -11.44
N MET A 156 -14.35 10.42 -12.55
CA MET A 156 -12.89 10.39 -12.71
C MET A 156 -12.25 11.78 -12.70
N GLU A 157 -13.01 12.85 -12.96
CA GLU A 157 -12.56 14.22 -12.79
C GLU A 157 -12.18 14.54 -11.34
N ASP A 158 -12.89 13.96 -10.38
CA ASP A 158 -12.56 14.19 -8.95
C ASP A 158 -11.23 13.52 -8.59
N TRP A 159 -10.97 12.33 -9.13
CA TRP A 159 -9.67 11.64 -9.00
C TRP A 159 -8.55 12.42 -9.69
N LYS A 160 -8.79 12.90 -10.91
CA LYS A 160 -7.85 13.72 -11.67
C LYS A 160 -7.41 14.95 -10.88
N ASP A 161 -8.36 15.70 -10.32
CA ASP A 161 -8.07 16.91 -9.55
C ASP A 161 -7.22 16.57 -8.30
N PHE A 162 -7.54 15.48 -7.59
CA PHE A 162 -6.74 15.01 -6.47
C PHE A 162 -5.30 14.66 -6.87
N VAL A 163 -5.13 13.88 -7.95
CA VAL A 163 -3.80 13.48 -8.44
C VAL A 163 -2.99 14.70 -8.88
N GLN A 164 -3.62 15.67 -9.52
CA GLN A 164 -2.96 16.91 -9.87
C GLN A 164 -2.48 17.66 -8.63
N GLN A 165 -3.34 17.85 -7.63
CA GLN A 165 -2.99 18.59 -6.40
C GLN A 165 -1.85 17.94 -5.62
N ILE A 166 -1.84 16.61 -5.48
CA ILE A 166 -0.78 15.91 -4.74
C ILE A 166 0.53 15.94 -5.51
N ALA A 167 0.50 15.80 -6.84
CA ALA A 167 1.70 15.88 -7.69
C ALA A 167 2.32 17.30 -7.68
N GLU A 168 1.50 18.36 -7.76
CA GLU A 168 1.96 19.75 -7.65
C GLU A 168 2.61 20.02 -6.29
N ARG A 169 1.98 19.54 -5.20
CA ARG A 169 2.46 19.77 -3.84
C ARG A 169 3.81 19.10 -3.57
N TYR A 170 4.00 17.90 -4.07
CA TYR A 170 5.19 17.08 -3.77
C TYR A 170 6.15 16.95 -4.94
N LYS A 171 6.04 17.82 -5.94
CA LYS A 171 7.01 17.89 -7.04
C LYS A 171 8.46 17.93 -6.52
N GLY A 172 9.29 17.00 -7.00
CA GLY A 172 10.70 16.87 -6.60
C GLY A 172 10.91 16.35 -5.18
N LYS A 173 9.85 15.99 -4.43
CA LYS A 173 9.91 15.48 -3.05
C LYS A 173 9.50 14.02 -2.93
N VAL A 174 8.65 13.53 -3.84
CA VAL A 174 8.23 12.14 -3.98
C VAL A 174 8.89 11.58 -5.24
N GLN A 175 9.44 10.38 -5.17
CA GLN A 175 10.18 9.76 -6.28
C GLN A 175 9.33 8.78 -7.07
N ALA A 176 8.25 8.23 -6.48
CA ALA A 176 7.35 7.30 -7.15
C ALA A 176 5.92 7.41 -6.62
N TYR A 177 4.94 7.33 -7.53
CA TYR A 177 3.52 7.18 -7.20
C TYR A 177 3.02 5.81 -7.65
N GLU A 178 2.47 5.02 -6.72
CA GLU A 178 1.71 3.81 -7.01
C GLU A 178 0.24 4.18 -7.15
N ILE A 179 -0.38 3.82 -8.27
CA ILE A 179 -1.76 4.21 -8.59
C ILE A 179 -2.72 3.08 -8.24
N TRP A 180 -3.42 3.22 -7.12
CA TRP A 180 -4.36 2.25 -6.55
C TRP A 180 -3.68 1.02 -5.94
N ASN A 181 -4.50 0.06 -5.46
CA ASN A 181 -4.09 -1.23 -4.90
C ASN A 181 -5.05 -2.32 -5.36
N GLU A 182 -4.56 -3.46 -5.79
CA GLU A 182 -5.31 -4.70 -6.12
C GLU A 182 -6.65 -4.49 -6.84
N PRO A 183 -6.72 -3.70 -7.94
CA PRO A 183 -7.98 -3.42 -8.64
C PRO A 183 -8.61 -4.67 -9.27
N ASN A 184 -7.91 -5.80 -9.24
CA ASN A 184 -8.41 -7.11 -9.63
C ASN A 184 -9.24 -7.82 -8.54
N LEU A 185 -9.44 -7.16 -7.37
CA LEU A 185 -10.29 -7.64 -6.28
C LEU A 185 -11.50 -6.71 -6.09
N ALA A 186 -12.69 -7.26 -5.97
CA ALA A 186 -13.92 -6.49 -5.76
C ALA A 186 -13.85 -5.60 -4.50
N ARG A 187 -13.25 -6.10 -3.40
CA ARG A 187 -13.07 -5.34 -2.15
C ARG A 187 -12.28 -4.04 -2.33
N GLU A 188 -11.41 -4.00 -3.34
CA GLU A 188 -10.59 -2.84 -3.72
C GLU A 188 -11.23 -2.06 -4.89
N TRP A 189 -12.38 -2.54 -5.40
CA TRP A 189 -13.07 -1.98 -6.57
C TRP A 189 -14.54 -1.68 -6.28
N GLY A 190 -14.86 -1.19 -5.09
CA GLY A 190 -16.21 -0.78 -4.71
C GLY A 190 -17.19 -1.93 -4.49
N ASN A 191 -16.71 -3.12 -4.14
CA ASN A 191 -17.47 -4.37 -4.11
C ASN A 191 -18.13 -4.72 -5.46
N ALA A 192 -17.74 -4.03 -6.54
CA ALA A 192 -18.15 -4.35 -7.90
C ALA A 192 -17.17 -5.35 -8.53
N LYS A 193 -17.60 -5.98 -9.62
CA LYS A 193 -16.71 -6.80 -10.42
C LYS A 193 -15.49 -5.99 -10.87
N PRO A 194 -14.26 -6.53 -10.72
CA PRO A 194 -13.05 -5.90 -11.22
C PRO A 194 -13.14 -5.53 -12.69
N ASP A 195 -12.78 -4.29 -13.03
CA ASP A 195 -12.88 -3.76 -14.40
C ASP A 195 -11.51 -3.24 -14.86
N PRO A 196 -10.75 -4.03 -15.65
CA PRO A 196 -9.43 -3.65 -16.14
C PRO A 196 -9.47 -2.42 -17.04
N LYS A 197 -10.55 -2.20 -17.81
CA LYS A 197 -10.69 -1.02 -18.67
C LYS A 197 -10.86 0.25 -17.83
N ALA A 198 -11.70 0.22 -16.82
CA ALA A 198 -11.91 1.36 -15.92
C ALA A 198 -10.62 1.65 -15.10
N TYR A 199 -9.88 0.61 -14.68
CA TYR A 199 -8.60 0.81 -14.03
C TYR A 199 -7.55 1.43 -14.98
N VAL A 200 -7.47 0.99 -16.22
CA VAL A 200 -6.56 1.60 -17.23
C VAL A 200 -6.90 3.07 -17.47
N GLU A 201 -8.17 3.45 -17.46
CA GLU A 201 -8.57 4.86 -17.56
C GLU A 201 -8.11 5.68 -16.34
N MET A 202 -8.23 5.16 -15.11
CA MET A 202 -7.70 5.78 -13.90
C MET A 202 -6.18 5.94 -13.98
N LEU A 203 -5.47 4.89 -14.41
CA LEU A 203 -4.02 4.90 -14.57
C LEU A 203 -3.58 5.92 -15.64
N ARG A 204 -4.27 5.98 -16.78
CA ARG A 204 -4.03 6.94 -17.87
C ARG A 204 -4.15 8.38 -17.38
N ILE A 205 -5.23 8.70 -16.68
CA ILE A 205 -5.46 10.03 -16.09
C ILE A 205 -4.33 10.37 -15.12
N SER A 206 -4.02 9.47 -14.21
CA SER A 206 -2.97 9.66 -13.21
C SER A 206 -1.61 9.90 -13.85
N TYR A 207 -1.23 9.06 -14.81
CA TYR A 207 0.04 9.19 -15.55
C TYR A 207 0.15 10.55 -16.25
N GLN A 208 -0.88 10.95 -16.96
CA GLN A 208 -0.89 12.19 -17.73
C GLN A 208 -0.78 13.42 -16.83
N GLU A 209 -1.52 13.48 -15.72
CA GLU A 209 -1.44 14.63 -14.81
C GLU A 209 -0.13 14.66 -14.05
N ILE A 210 0.38 13.53 -13.57
CA ILE A 210 1.67 13.46 -12.87
C ILE A 210 2.80 13.87 -13.82
N LYS A 211 2.88 13.30 -15.03
CA LYS A 211 3.98 13.58 -15.97
C LYS A 211 3.95 14.99 -16.54
N LYS A 212 2.81 15.63 -16.59
CA LYS A 212 2.67 17.05 -16.95
C LYS A 212 3.33 17.97 -15.91
N ILE A 213 3.31 17.57 -14.64
CA ILE A 213 3.82 18.35 -13.52
C ILE A 213 5.29 18.01 -13.25
N ASP A 214 5.61 16.72 -13.17
CA ASP A 214 6.93 16.19 -12.88
C ASP A 214 7.23 15.01 -13.81
N LYS A 215 8.18 15.23 -14.74
CA LYS A 215 8.54 14.22 -15.74
C LYS A 215 9.42 13.12 -15.19
N ASP A 216 10.12 13.38 -14.10
CA ASP A 216 11.17 12.53 -13.56
C ASP A 216 10.63 11.57 -12.48
N VAL A 217 9.49 11.89 -11.86
CA VAL A 217 8.83 11.03 -10.90
C VAL A 217 8.30 9.75 -11.58
N LEU A 218 8.51 8.60 -10.95
CA LEU A 218 8.01 7.33 -11.46
C LEU A 218 6.50 7.17 -11.22
N VAL A 219 5.79 6.69 -12.22
CA VAL A 219 4.41 6.23 -12.08
C VAL A 219 4.40 4.70 -12.15
N ILE A 220 3.95 4.06 -11.09
CA ILE A 220 3.86 2.61 -10.95
C ILE A 220 2.38 2.22 -11.04
N SER A 221 2.05 1.23 -11.85
CA SER A 221 0.68 0.68 -11.83
C SER A 221 0.42 -0.02 -10.50
N ALA A 222 -0.85 -0.21 -10.13
CA ALA A 222 -1.20 -1.00 -8.94
C ALA A 222 -0.53 -2.37 -8.94
N GLY A 223 -0.04 -2.79 -7.79
CA GLY A 223 0.28 -4.20 -7.57
C GLY A 223 -1.02 -5.02 -7.64
N LEU A 224 -1.09 -5.97 -8.58
CA LEU A 224 -2.22 -6.89 -8.68
C LEU A 224 -2.04 -8.04 -7.68
N SER A 225 -3.15 -8.45 -7.05
CA SER A 225 -3.18 -9.59 -6.14
C SER A 225 -3.07 -10.90 -6.92
N PRO A 226 -2.06 -11.75 -6.68
CA PRO A 226 -2.01 -13.06 -7.27
C PRO A 226 -3.16 -13.92 -6.72
N THR A 227 -4.04 -14.36 -7.60
CA THR A 227 -5.20 -15.20 -7.26
C THR A 227 -5.57 -16.13 -8.41
N THR A 228 -6.09 -17.29 -8.07
CA THR A 228 -6.65 -18.25 -9.03
C THR A 228 -8.12 -18.00 -9.32
N GLU A 229 -8.78 -17.13 -8.55
CA GLU A 229 -10.21 -16.86 -8.63
C GLU A 229 -10.58 -16.17 -9.95
N GLN A 230 -11.73 -16.59 -10.55
CA GLN A 230 -12.28 -16.05 -11.78
C GLN A 230 -13.79 -15.83 -11.56
N THR A 231 -14.14 -14.84 -10.73
CA THR A 231 -15.53 -14.54 -10.35
C THR A 231 -15.77 -13.05 -10.37
N ASP A 232 -16.95 -12.61 -9.98
CA ASP A 232 -17.22 -11.19 -9.76
C ASP A 232 -16.52 -10.63 -8.51
N ARG A 233 -15.93 -11.48 -7.66
CA ARG A 233 -15.18 -11.04 -6.47
C ARG A 233 -13.69 -10.84 -6.72
N ALA A 234 -13.13 -11.62 -7.65
CA ALA A 234 -11.71 -11.53 -7.99
C ALA A 234 -11.46 -12.04 -9.41
N VAL A 235 -10.45 -11.48 -10.06
CA VAL A 235 -9.94 -11.92 -11.35
C VAL A 235 -8.44 -12.17 -11.20
N SER A 236 -7.94 -13.31 -11.74
CA SER A 236 -6.50 -13.61 -11.75
C SER A 236 -5.71 -12.42 -12.26
N ASP A 237 -4.62 -12.12 -11.58
CA ASP A 237 -3.70 -11.03 -11.93
C ASP A 237 -3.20 -11.13 -13.38
N LEU A 238 -2.86 -12.33 -13.87
CA LEU A 238 -2.42 -12.51 -15.27
C LEU A 238 -3.54 -12.21 -16.28
N ILE A 239 -4.78 -12.61 -15.98
CA ILE A 239 -5.93 -12.32 -16.84
C ILE A 239 -6.24 -10.82 -16.82
N PHE A 240 -6.28 -10.23 -15.63
CA PHE A 240 -6.50 -8.79 -15.47
C PHE A 240 -5.41 -7.97 -16.17
N LEU A 241 -4.14 -8.36 -16.02
CA LEU A 241 -3.02 -7.70 -16.68
C LEU A 241 -3.08 -7.82 -18.22
N LYS A 242 -3.42 -9.00 -18.74
CA LYS A 242 -3.64 -9.19 -20.18
C LYS A 242 -4.71 -8.22 -20.69
N ASP A 243 -5.81 -8.09 -19.97
CA ASP A 243 -6.89 -7.17 -20.32
C ASP A 243 -6.47 -5.70 -20.14
N MET A 244 -5.62 -5.36 -19.15
CA MET A 244 -5.01 -4.02 -19.07
C MET A 244 -4.22 -3.68 -20.33
N TYR A 245 -3.36 -4.59 -20.81
CA TYR A 245 -2.60 -4.37 -22.05
C TYR A 245 -3.52 -4.25 -23.27
N ALA A 246 -4.56 -5.08 -23.38
CA ALA A 246 -5.56 -5.00 -24.43
C ALA A 246 -6.31 -3.64 -24.45
N ASN A 247 -6.43 -2.99 -23.27
CA ASN A 247 -7.00 -1.65 -23.12
C ASN A 247 -5.96 -0.52 -23.18
N GLY A 248 -4.73 -0.80 -23.59
CA GLY A 248 -3.69 0.21 -23.86
C GLY A 248 -2.90 0.68 -22.65
N ALA A 249 -2.82 -0.08 -21.58
CA ALA A 249 -2.10 0.28 -20.35
C ALA A 249 -0.61 0.62 -20.57
N ARG A 250 0.03 0.01 -21.57
CA ARG A 250 1.47 0.14 -21.86
C ARG A 250 1.99 1.59 -21.86
N GLY A 251 1.18 2.54 -22.30
CA GLY A 251 1.57 3.96 -22.38
C GLY A 251 1.48 4.75 -21.07
N TYR A 252 1.03 4.14 -19.96
CA TYR A 252 0.57 4.90 -18.80
C TYR A 252 1.19 4.47 -17.46
N PHE A 253 2.35 3.84 -17.49
CA PHE A 253 3.20 3.60 -16.33
C PHE A 253 4.68 3.57 -16.75
N ASP A 254 5.58 3.91 -15.81
CA ASP A 254 7.02 3.75 -15.98
C ASP A 254 7.50 2.38 -15.49
N MET A 255 6.85 1.85 -14.45
CA MET A 255 7.09 0.51 -13.92
C MET A 255 5.77 -0.24 -13.75
N LEU A 256 5.77 -1.54 -14.08
CA LEU A 256 4.63 -2.40 -13.81
C LEU A 256 4.63 -2.85 -12.35
N GLY A 257 3.56 -2.55 -11.61
CA GLY A 257 3.36 -3.05 -10.25
C GLY A 257 2.85 -4.49 -10.24
N ALA A 258 3.36 -5.29 -9.31
CA ALA A 258 2.90 -6.64 -9.01
C ALA A 258 2.98 -6.93 -7.51
N HIS A 259 2.15 -7.85 -6.99
CA HIS A 259 2.35 -8.46 -5.68
C HIS A 259 2.93 -9.86 -5.86
N ALA A 260 3.86 -10.23 -4.99
CA ALA A 260 4.52 -11.54 -5.04
C ALA A 260 4.73 -12.10 -3.62
N PRO A 261 3.65 -12.48 -2.92
CA PRO A 261 3.79 -13.19 -1.65
C PRO A 261 4.41 -14.57 -1.90
N GLY A 262 5.24 -15.01 -0.94
CA GLY A 262 5.94 -16.29 -1.10
C GLY A 262 5.11 -17.52 -0.72
N TYR A 263 3.94 -17.29 -0.12
CA TYR A 263 3.08 -18.34 0.43
C TYR A 263 3.86 -19.31 1.34
N LYS A 264 3.85 -20.61 1.04
CA LYS A 264 4.44 -21.66 1.87
C LYS A 264 5.87 -22.03 1.47
N THR A 265 6.31 -21.64 0.28
CA THR A 265 7.52 -22.17 -0.34
C THR A 265 8.71 -21.21 -0.24
N ALA A 266 9.92 -21.78 -0.37
CA ALA A 266 11.14 -21.00 -0.54
C ALA A 266 11.07 -20.14 -1.82
N PRO A 267 11.75 -18.98 -1.86
CA PRO A 267 11.64 -18.06 -2.99
C PRO A 267 12.15 -18.63 -4.33
N GLU A 268 13.04 -19.62 -4.30
CA GLU A 268 13.58 -20.28 -5.51
C GLU A 268 12.66 -21.34 -6.11
N THR A 269 11.61 -21.74 -5.39
CA THR A 269 10.73 -22.83 -5.81
C THR A 269 10.08 -22.53 -7.16
N ASP A 270 10.16 -23.49 -8.08
CA ASP A 270 9.56 -23.34 -9.41
C ASP A 270 8.03 -23.25 -9.32
N PRO A 271 7.40 -22.24 -9.92
CA PRO A 271 5.94 -22.12 -9.93
C PRO A 271 5.22 -23.35 -10.50
N ALA A 272 5.83 -24.07 -11.43
CA ALA A 272 5.26 -25.30 -11.97
C ALA A 272 5.23 -26.43 -10.93
N ASP A 273 6.25 -26.51 -10.05
CA ASP A 273 6.25 -27.51 -8.98
C ASP A 273 5.20 -27.18 -7.92
N VAL A 274 5.05 -25.89 -7.58
CA VAL A 274 3.97 -25.42 -6.68
C VAL A 274 2.61 -25.76 -7.27
N ALA A 275 2.41 -25.48 -8.55
CA ALA A 275 1.12 -25.72 -9.23
C ALA A 275 0.72 -27.19 -9.25
N ARG A 276 1.68 -28.12 -9.33
CA ARG A 276 1.46 -29.57 -9.39
C ARG A 276 1.39 -30.25 -8.02
N THR A 277 1.85 -29.57 -6.96
CA THR A 277 1.93 -30.15 -5.61
C THR A 277 0.78 -29.66 -4.74
N PRO A 278 -0.25 -30.50 -4.46
CA PRO A 278 -1.45 -30.09 -3.75
C PRO A 278 -1.20 -29.44 -2.39
N ASP A 279 -0.21 -29.94 -1.62
CA ASP A 279 0.15 -29.38 -0.32
C ASP A 279 0.73 -27.95 -0.41
N LEU A 280 1.33 -27.58 -1.54
CA LEU A 280 1.95 -26.27 -1.77
C LEU A 280 0.95 -25.21 -2.29
N ASN A 281 -0.19 -25.65 -2.84
CA ASN A 281 -1.21 -24.78 -3.41
C ASN A 281 -2.58 -24.91 -2.73
N ASN A 282 -2.61 -25.45 -1.50
CA ASN A 282 -3.84 -25.63 -0.70
C ASN A 282 -4.90 -26.53 -1.37
N ASN A 283 -4.51 -27.49 -2.16
CA ASN A 283 -5.41 -28.34 -2.96
C ASN A 283 -6.38 -27.53 -3.85
N ASP A 284 -5.97 -26.38 -4.32
CA ASP A 284 -6.78 -25.51 -5.18
C ASP A 284 -7.21 -26.26 -6.45
N PRO A 285 -8.53 -26.32 -6.75
CA PRO A 285 -9.04 -27.04 -7.93
C PRO A 285 -8.86 -26.26 -9.24
N SER A 286 -8.37 -25.03 -9.19
CA SER A 286 -8.16 -24.19 -10.38
C SER A 286 -7.18 -24.84 -11.38
N PRO A 287 -7.17 -24.41 -12.64
CA PRO A 287 -6.20 -24.88 -13.65
C PRO A 287 -4.74 -24.69 -13.19
N GLU A 288 -3.86 -25.61 -13.62
CA GLU A 288 -2.45 -25.63 -13.22
C GLU A 288 -1.74 -24.30 -13.51
N ASN A 289 -2.01 -23.69 -14.65
CA ASN A 289 -1.43 -22.40 -15.01
C ASN A 289 -1.81 -21.26 -14.05
N LEU A 290 -2.98 -21.30 -13.42
CA LEU A 290 -3.39 -20.31 -12.41
C LEU A 290 -2.78 -20.63 -11.03
N ARG A 291 -2.63 -21.93 -10.67
CA ARG A 291 -2.02 -22.32 -9.38
C ARG A 291 -0.56 -21.92 -9.23
N ARG A 292 0.11 -21.52 -10.32
CA ARG A 292 1.44 -20.91 -10.29
C ARG A 292 1.49 -19.63 -9.45
N ALA A 293 0.34 -18.95 -9.25
CA ALA A 293 0.18 -17.78 -8.40
C ALA A 293 0.61 -17.99 -6.93
N TYR A 294 0.69 -19.24 -6.47
CA TYR A 294 1.11 -19.61 -5.11
C TYR A 294 2.64 -19.66 -4.90
N ALA A 295 3.42 -19.18 -5.85
CA ALA A 295 4.88 -19.12 -5.78
C ALA A 295 5.40 -17.68 -5.84
N PHE A 296 6.47 -17.37 -5.08
CA PHE A 296 7.16 -16.09 -5.21
C PHE A 296 7.61 -15.78 -6.64
N ARG A 297 8.12 -16.81 -7.35
CA ARG A 297 8.56 -16.71 -8.73
C ARG A 297 7.42 -16.54 -9.75
N HIS A 298 6.17 -16.49 -9.31
CA HIS A 298 5.05 -16.07 -10.18
C HIS A 298 5.29 -14.68 -10.80
N ALA A 299 6.12 -13.84 -10.18
CA ALA A 299 6.62 -12.61 -10.77
C ALA A 299 7.24 -12.80 -12.17
N GLU A 300 7.80 -13.99 -12.46
CA GLU A 300 8.32 -14.33 -13.79
C GLU A 300 7.22 -14.55 -14.83
N ASP A 301 6.05 -15.04 -14.41
CA ASP A 301 4.87 -15.17 -15.29
C ASP A 301 4.31 -13.78 -15.64
N VAL A 302 4.28 -12.88 -14.66
CA VAL A 302 3.92 -11.46 -14.87
C VAL A 302 4.92 -10.79 -15.83
N ARG A 303 6.23 -11.04 -15.64
CA ARG A 303 7.29 -10.50 -16.52
C ARG A 303 7.15 -11.02 -17.96
N ARG A 304 6.87 -12.30 -18.14
CA ARG A 304 6.63 -12.89 -19.46
C ARG A 304 5.47 -12.20 -20.18
N LEU A 305 4.40 -11.88 -19.45
CA LEU A 305 3.27 -11.16 -20.04
C LEU A 305 3.65 -9.73 -20.48
N MET A 306 4.56 -9.04 -19.76
CA MET A 306 5.13 -7.77 -20.25
C MET A 306 5.90 -7.96 -21.55
N GLU A 307 6.70 -9.02 -21.65
CA GLU A 307 7.50 -9.34 -22.84
C GLU A 307 6.61 -9.67 -24.05
N ASP A 308 5.56 -10.45 -23.83
CA ASP A 308 4.55 -10.79 -24.86
C ASP A 308 3.82 -9.56 -25.40
N ASN A 309 3.76 -8.48 -24.60
CA ASN A 309 3.19 -7.19 -24.99
C ASN A 309 4.24 -6.15 -25.43
N ALA A 310 5.46 -6.59 -25.73
CA ALA A 310 6.57 -5.75 -26.17
C ALA A 310 6.92 -4.62 -25.17
N ASP A 311 6.74 -4.85 -23.87
CA ASP A 311 6.99 -3.87 -22.79
C ASP A 311 8.24 -4.23 -21.94
N GLN A 312 9.10 -5.09 -22.46
CA GLN A 312 10.34 -5.58 -21.82
C GLN A 312 11.34 -4.47 -21.47
N GLY A 313 11.21 -3.30 -22.08
CA GLY A 313 12.08 -2.14 -21.80
C GLY A 313 11.88 -1.53 -20.42
N LYS A 314 10.72 -1.73 -19.80
CA LYS A 314 10.39 -1.22 -18.48
C LYS A 314 10.82 -2.17 -17.37
N GLN A 315 11.10 -1.60 -16.20
CA GLN A 315 11.25 -2.39 -14.99
C GLN A 315 9.88 -2.78 -14.40
N MET A 316 9.88 -3.85 -13.61
CA MET A 316 8.76 -4.28 -12.78
C MET A 316 9.05 -3.91 -11.32
N ALA A 317 8.01 -3.56 -10.57
CA ALA A 317 8.07 -3.28 -9.14
C ALA A 317 7.21 -4.31 -8.38
N ILE A 318 7.82 -5.07 -7.48
CA ILE A 318 7.08 -5.85 -6.50
C ILE A 318 6.65 -4.89 -5.38
N MET A 319 5.36 -4.57 -5.35
CA MET A 319 4.79 -3.59 -4.44
C MET A 319 4.44 -4.18 -3.08
N GLU A 320 4.26 -5.51 -3.00
CA GLU A 320 4.10 -6.26 -1.77
C GLU A 320 4.72 -7.65 -1.92
N MET A 321 5.64 -7.99 -1.02
CA MET A 321 6.22 -9.34 -0.90
C MET A 321 6.45 -9.70 0.57
N GLY A 322 6.33 -10.98 0.87
CA GLY A 322 6.58 -11.48 2.22
C GLY A 322 6.08 -12.91 2.42
N TRP A 323 6.29 -13.38 3.63
CA TRP A 323 5.78 -14.63 4.16
C TRP A 323 5.11 -14.35 5.49
N THR A 324 3.97 -14.99 5.77
CA THR A 324 3.28 -14.84 7.05
C THR A 324 3.74 -15.90 8.04
N SER A 325 3.80 -15.52 9.32
CA SER A 325 4.01 -16.45 10.43
C SER A 325 2.73 -16.67 11.25
N ASP A 326 1.55 -16.47 10.67
CA ASP A 326 0.24 -16.52 11.35
C ASP A 326 -0.05 -17.93 11.91
N PRO A 327 -0.03 -18.13 13.23
CA PRO A 327 -0.26 -19.42 13.86
C PRO A 327 -1.75 -19.68 14.16
N ARG A 328 -2.64 -18.68 13.95
CA ARG A 328 -4.04 -18.73 14.38
C ARG A 328 -4.80 -19.83 13.63
N PRO A 329 -5.47 -20.78 14.33
CA PRO A 329 -6.11 -21.93 13.69
C PRO A 329 -7.19 -21.56 12.67
N ASN A 330 -7.89 -20.44 12.92
CA ASN A 330 -8.99 -19.97 12.06
C ASN A 330 -8.56 -18.91 11.03
N SER A 331 -7.28 -18.63 10.92
CA SER A 331 -6.78 -17.69 9.90
C SER A 331 -6.83 -18.31 8.50
N PRO A 332 -7.32 -17.59 7.49
CA PRO A 332 -7.26 -18.06 6.10
C PRO A 332 -5.82 -18.18 5.59
N TYR A 333 -4.84 -17.61 6.30
CA TYR A 333 -3.41 -17.62 5.95
C TYR A 333 -2.65 -18.77 6.65
N ARG A 334 -3.29 -19.49 7.59
CA ARG A 334 -2.65 -20.55 8.39
C ARG A 334 -1.99 -21.65 7.53
N TRP A 335 -2.62 -21.99 6.40
CA TRP A 335 -2.15 -23.08 5.54
C TRP A 335 -0.79 -22.82 4.91
N HIS A 336 -0.40 -21.56 4.73
CA HIS A 336 0.89 -21.16 4.16
C HIS A 336 1.79 -20.41 5.15
N SER A 337 1.48 -20.48 6.43
CA SER A 337 2.29 -19.89 7.49
C SER A 337 3.64 -20.60 7.60
N VAL A 338 4.72 -19.83 7.75
CA VAL A 338 6.07 -20.29 7.99
C VAL A 338 6.53 -19.86 9.40
N THR A 339 7.66 -20.38 9.87
CA THR A 339 8.28 -19.88 11.12
C THR A 339 8.89 -18.49 10.91
N GLU A 340 9.09 -17.72 11.98
CA GLU A 340 9.76 -16.41 11.91
C GLU A 340 11.18 -16.50 11.33
N ASP A 341 11.92 -17.57 11.67
CA ASP A 341 13.27 -17.80 11.15
C ASP A 341 13.26 -18.09 9.66
N LEU A 342 12.33 -18.94 9.17
CA LEU A 342 12.15 -19.19 7.75
C LEU A 342 11.70 -17.92 7.01
N LYS A 343 10.82 -17.12 7.60
CA LYS A 343 10.43 -15.82 7.02
C LYS A 343 11.65 -14.94 6.78
N GLY A 344 12.54 -14.84 7.77
CA GLY A 344 13.78 -14.07 7.65
C GLY A 344 14.71 -14.61 6.57
N ASP A 345 14.94 -15.91 6.52
CA ASP A 345 15.74 -16.59 5.51
C ASP A 345 15.15 -16.36 4.10
N TYR A 346 13.86 -16.57 3.94
CA TYR A 346 13.20 -16.45 2.65
C TYR A 346 13.22 -15.01 2.11
N LEU A 347 13.05 -14.00 2.97
CA LEU A 347 13.13 -12.60 2.57
C LEU A 347 14.52 -12.23 2.03
N VAL A 348 15.59 -12.69 2.70
CA VAL A 348 16.96 -12.44 2.25
C VAL A 348 17.23 -13.16 0.93
N ARG A 349 16.87 -14.44 0.83
CA ARG A 349 17.05 -15.26 -0.37
C ARG A 349 16.22 -14.74 -1.55
N ALA A 350 15.03 -14.21 -1.31
CA ALA A 350 14.21 -13.55 -2.35
C ALA A 350 14.94 -12.37 -2.99
N ILE A 351 15.54 -11.49 -2.17
CA ILE A 351 16.34 -10.37 -2.68
C ILE A 351 17.58 -10.88 -3.45
N GLN A 352 18.27 -11.90 -2.93
CA GLN A 352 19.43 -12.49 -3.57
C GLN A 352 19.06 -13.15 -4.90
N TYR A 353 17.97 -13.91 -4.93
CA TYR A 353 17.46 -14.54 -6.16
C TYR A 353 17.13 -13.49 -7.22
N ALA A 354 16.43 -12.42 -6.83
CA ALA A 354 16.12 -11.33 -7.73
C ALA A 354 17.37 -10.62 -8.27
N LYS A 355 18.37 -10.40 -7.43
CA LYS A 355 19.66 -9.82 -7.85
C LYS A 355 20.38 -10.68 -8.89
N GLN A 356 20.33 -12.00 -8.71
CA GLN A 356 21.03 -12.96 -9.57
C GLN A 356 20.28 -13.27 -10.88
N ASN A 357 18.94 -13.32 -10.84
CA ASN A 357 18.13 -13.86 -11.92
C ASN A 357 17.21 -12.83 -12.59
N TRP A 358 16.83 -11.74 -11.88
CA TRP A 358 15.85 -10.76 -12.35
C TRP A 358 16.43 -9.38 -12.67
N SER A 359 17.70 -9.14 -12.32
CA SER A 359 18.38 -7.92 -12.75
C SER A 359 18.65 -7.99 -14.27
N PRO A 360 18.45 -6.89 -15.03
CA PRO A 360 18.08 -5.53 -14.59
C PRO A 360 16.57 -5.23 -14.69
N TRP A 361 15.68 -6.22 -14.96
CA TRP A 361 14.27 -5.97 -15.21
C TRP A 361 13.43 -5.80 -13.94
N ILE A 362 13.91 -6.29 -12.78
CA ILE A 362 13.27 -5.95 -11.50
C ILE A 362 13.84 -4.63 -11.00
N GLY A 363 12.96 -3.72 -10.55
CA GLY A 363 13.34 -2.47 -9.89
C GLY A 363 13.10 -2.55 -8.38
N LEU A 364 11.95 -2.06 -7.94
CA LEU A 364 11.61 -2.04 -6.52
C LEU A 364 11.14 -3.41 -6.01
N MET A 365 11.52 -3.72 -4.76
CA MET A 365 11.05 -4.91 -4.04
C MET A 365 10.62 -4.50 -2.63
N THR A 366 9.31 -4.37 -2.42
CA THR A 366 8.73 -3.85 -1.18
C THR A 366 8.31 -4.97 -0.25
N ILE A 367 9.00 -5.09 0.89
CA ILE A 367 8.66 -6.04 1.95
C ILE A 367 7.48 -5.51 2.76
N ILE A 368 6.55 -6.36 3.12
CA ILE A 368 5.46 -6.13 4.06
C ILE A 368 5.80 -6.77 5.40
N TYR A 369 5.91 -6.03 6.55
CA TYR A 369 5.83 -4.58 6.85
C TYR A 369 6.83 -4.21 7.95
N VAL A 370 7.18 -2.91 8.13
CA VAL A 370 7.45 -2.41 9.47
C VAL A 370 6.07 -2.28 10.15
N ALA A 371 5.90 -2.88 11.33
CA ALA A 371 4.58 -2.95 11.96
C ALA A 371 4.02 -1.56 12.32
N ASP A 372 2.73 -1.34 12.09
CA ASP A 372 2.00 -0.21 12.65
C ASP A 372 1.96 -0.33 14.19
N ALA A 373 2.14 0.79 14.89
CA ALA A 373 2.14 0.85 16.35
C ALA A 373 0.80 0.38 16.98
N ASN A 374 -0.29 0.42 16.21
CA ASN A 374 -1.63 0.07 16.66
C ASN A 374 -2.02 -1.40 16.41
N TRP A 375 -1.16 -2.19 15.72
CA TRP A 375 -1.47 -3.60 15.46
C TRP A 375 -1.29 -4.47 16.70
N SER A 376 -2.07 -5.52 16.73
CA SER A 376 -2.06 -6.56 17.75
C SER A 376 -2.06 -7.97 17.12
N ALA A 377 -1.92 -8.99 17.94
CA ALA A 377 -2.02 -10.38 17.47
C ALA A 377 -3.41 -10.78 16.93
N SER A 378 -4.43 -9.91 17.03
CA SER A 378 -5.72 -10.11 16.35
C SER A 378 -5.69 -9.69 14.88
N ASP A 379 -4.74 -8.84 14.49
CA ASP A 379 -4.61 -8.31 13.15
C ASP A 379 -3.80 -9.24 12.26
N GLU A 380 -4.25 -9.46 11.03
CA GLU A 380 -3.57 -10.32 10.08
C GLU A 380 -2.19 -9.76 9.70
N GLN A 381 -2.10 -8.47 9.48
CA GLN A 381 -0.89 -7.75 9.09
C GLN A 381 0.24 -7.88 10.12
N TYR A 382 -0.12 -8.06 11.41
CA TYR A 382 0.84 -8.31 12.48
C TYR A 382 1.79 -9.47 12.15
N TYR A 383 1.29 -10.54 11.54
CA TYR A 383 2.09 -11.74 11.27
C TYR A 383 2.94 -11.67 9.98
N TRP A 384 2.68 -10.71 9.12
CA TRP A 384 3.53 -10.40 7.97
C TRP A 384 4.71 -9.51 8.33
N ALA A 385 4.57 -8.69 9.37
CA ALA A 385 5.56 -7.70 9.76
C ALA A 385 6.91 -8.30 10.17
N ILE A 386 7.97 -7.55 9.90
CA ILE A 386 9.36 -7.89 10.29
C ILE A 386 9.75 -7.32 11.64
N THR A 387 8.91 -6.43 12.21
CA THR A 387 9.06 -5.84 13.55
C THR A 387 7.80 -6.07 14.38
N ASN A 388 7.90 -5.88 15.70
CA ASN A 388 6.73 -5.77 16.56
C ASN A 388 6.19 -4.32 16.54
N PRO A 389 4.92 -4.08 16.95
CA PRO A 389 4.32 -2.74 17.01
C PRO A 389 5.06 -1.74 17.93
N ASP A 390 5.73 -2.24 18.97
CA ASP A 390 6.59 -1.43 19.84
C ASP A 390 7.95 -1.07 19.21
N GLY A 391 8.22 -1.53 17.98
CA GLY A 391 9.46 -1.31 17.26
C GLY A 391 10.57 -2.31 17.58
N THR A 392 10.35 -3.29 18.45
CA THR A 392 11.33 -4.34 18.70
C THR A 392 11.50 -5.24 17.48
N ALA A 393 12.73 -5.69 17.26
CA ALA A 393 13.09 -6.53 16.12
C ALA A 393 12.51 -7.94 16.24
N ARG A 394 11.94 -8.47 15.16
CA ARG A 394 11.67 -9.91 15.02
C ARG A 394 12.86 -10.61 14.36
N PRO A 395 12.94 -11.97 14.41
CA PRO A 395 13.99 -12.72 13.71
C PRO A 395 14.17 -12.27 12.25
N ALA A 396 13.10 -12.07 11.50
CA ALA A 396 13.14 -11.62 10.12
C ALA A 396 13.85 -10.26 9.94
N PHE A 397 13.63 -9.31 10.84
CA PHE A 397 14.33 -8.01 10.81
C PHE A 397 15.83 -8.19 11.02
N ASN A 398 16.23 -9.01 12.01
CA ASN A 398 17.64 -9.24 12.31
C ASN A 398 18.37 -9.89 11.13
N THR A 399 17.74 -10.87 10.48
CA THR A 399 18.29 -11.53 9.29
C THR A 399 18.45 -10.55 8.13
N LEU A 400 17.44 -9.70 7.86
CA LEU A 400 17.51 -8.65 6.85
C LEU A 400 18.61 -7.63 7.15
N LYS A 401 18.77 -7.21 8.41
CA LYS A 401 19.82 -6.26 8.83
C LYS A 401 21.22 -6.84 8.65
N ALA A 402 21.39 -8.13 8.85
CA ALA A 402 22.67 -8.83 8.74
C ALA A 402 23.06 -9.22 7.31
N ARG A 403 22.14 -9.07 6.33
CA ARG A 403 22.43 -9.50 4.94
C ARG A 403 23.57 -8.70 4.31
N PRO A 404 24.38 -9.29 3.41
CA PRO A 404 25.31 -8.57 2.55
C PRO A 404 24.57 -7.50 1.71
N ARG A 405 25.13 -6.32 1.61
CA ARG A 405 24.58 -5.18 0.86
C ARG A 405 25.11 -5.11 -0.56
#